data_8e8c5191eaddff6ac2a3670aba5930fb
#
_entry.id   8e8c5191eaddff6ac2a3670aba5930fb
#
_cell.length_a   1.000
_cell.length_b   1.000
_cell.length_c   1.000
_cell.angle_alpha   90.00
_cell.angle_beta   90.00
_cell.angle_gamma   90.00
#
_symmetry.space_group_name_H-M   'P 1'
#
loop_
_entity.id
_entity.type
_entity.pdbx_description
1 polymer ?
#
loop_
_entity_poly.entity_id
_entity_poly.type
_entity_poly.pdbx_seq_one_letter_code
_entity_poly.pdbx_strand_id
1 'polypeptide(L)'
;MSKKLPLLLLVMLLAPGVASAGPITSLYVFGDSLSDSGNAFLLTGGFPPAPYAQRASNGPVAVERLAFDLGLTLTPAALGGTNYAVVGATTGPVQIPGSAPPTFVDNIATITYGQAALAGTSLLNQVAAFASTGPVADPNGSLFFVWAGANDFFIDPSVQAAANALANIGTAVGALYADGARQFLIPNLPDLALTPGGQGLSPAEQIGLHQLSLGFNAGLANLLGGLSQLPGIDITGFDAFGLVSSVVANPGAFGFTNASGPCLTGITLVGGTVCQDPNSYLFWDSVHPTTAGHQLLGNAFAASVPEPATLTLLGLGMALGFRSRRVSRPSQGLQARS
;
A
#
# COMPACT_ATOMS: atom_id res chain seq x y z
N MET A 1 -11.77 -55.88 -43.35
CA MET A 1 -11.14 -55.64 -42.04
C MET A 1 -11.32 -54.15 -41.68
N SER A 2 -12.30 -53.90 -40.83
CA SER A 2 -12.70 -52.52 -40.43
C SER A 2 -11.80 -52.05 -39.31
N LYS A 3 -11.02 -50.95 -39.53
CA LYS A 3 -10.20 -50.29 -38.50
C LYS A 3 -11.09 -49.34 -37.72
N LYS A 4 -11.41 -49.70 -36.47
CA LYS A 4 -12.09 -48.83 -35.51
C LYS A 4 -11.11 -47.82 -34.99
N LEU A 5 -11.39 -46.52 -35.23
CA LEU A 5 -10.72 -45.38 -34.67
C LEU A 5 -11.19 -45.19 -33.20
N PRO A 6 -10.33 -45.07 -32.18
CA PRO A 6 -10.80 -44.82 -30.83
C PRO A 6 -11.22 -43.36 -30.72
N LEU A 7 -12.47 -43.16 -30.32
CA LEU A 7 -13.05 -41.85 -29.94
C LEU A 7 -12.44 -41.43 -28.62
N LEU A 8 -11.49 -40.49 -28.64
CA LEU A 8 -10.90 -39.91 -27.44
C LEU A 8 -11.93 -38.92 -26.84
N LEU A 9 -12.64 -39.40 -25.81
CA LEU A 9 -13.60 -38.58 -25.06
C LEU A 9 -12.79 -37.54 -24.22
N LEU A 10 -12.74 -36.28 -24.68
CA LEU A 10 -12.18 -35.17 -23.95
C LEU A 10 -13.14 -34.77 -22.82
N VAL A 11 -12.95 -35.34 -21.63
CA VAL A 11 -13.67 -34.91 -20.43
C VAL A 11 -13.10 -33.54 -20.04
N MET A 12 -13.75 -32.44 -20.42
CA MET A 12 -13.54 -31.13 -19.81
C MET A 12 -14.05 -31.21 -18.37
N LEU A 13 -13.13 -31.39 -17.42
CA LEU A 13 -13.39 -31.08 -16.02
C LEU A 13 -13.69 -29.57 -15.94
N LEU A 14 -14.96 -29.25 -15.74
CA LEU A 14 -15.39 -27.93 -15.26
C LEU A 14 -14.85 -27.78 -13.82
N ALA A 15 -13.61 -27.32 -13.68
CA ALA A 15 -13.15 -26.76 -12.41
C ALA A 15 -14.07 -25.57 -12.11
N PRO A 16 -14.56 -25.41 -10.85
CA PRO A 16 -15.27 -24.19 -10.46
C PRO A 16 -14.36 -23.04 -10.83
N GLY A 17 -14.86 -22.12 -11.63
CA GLY A 17 -14.08 -20.99 -12.13
C GLY A 17 -13.51 -20.22 -10.95
N VAL A 18 -12.19 -20.27 -10.78
CA VAL A 18 -11.48 -19.27 -10.04
C VAL A 18 -11.78 -17.99 -10.80
N ALA A 19 -12.54 -17.09 -10.21
CA ALA A 19 -12.78 -15.77 -10.80
C ALA A 19 -11.39 -15.14 -10.98
N SER A 20 -10.89 -15.14 -12.21
CA SER A 20 -9.63 -14.47 -12.52
C SER A 20 -9.88 -12.99 -12.36
N ALA A 21 -9.15 -12.35 -11.44
CA ALA A 21 -9.13 -10.90 -11.37
C ALA A 21 -8.77 -10.36 -12.77
N GLY A 22 -9.58 -9.43 -13.27
CA GLY A 22 -9.29 -8.70 -14.49
C GLY A 22 -8.09 -7.76 -14.27
N PRO A 23 -7.61 -7.09 -15.32
CA PRO A 23 -6.59 -6.07 -15.15
C PRO A 23 -7.12 -4.96 -14.24
N ILE A 24 -6.26 -4.44 -13.36
CA ILE A 24 -6.60 -3.27 -12.54
C ILE A 24 -6.68 -2.05 -13.47
N THR A 25 -7.84 -1.40 -13.47
CA THR A 25 -8.18 -0.23 -14.31
C THR A 25 -8.28 1.06 -13.51
N SER A 26 -8.38 0.95 -12.17
CA SER A 26 -8.48 2.08 -11.25
C SER A 26 -7.79 1.76 -9.92
N LEU A 27 -7.13 2.76 -9.35
CA LEU A 27 -6.53 2.69 -8.03
C LEU A 27 -7.13 3.78 -7.14
N TYR A 28 -7.77 3.39 -6.04
CA TYR A 28 -8.26 4.27 -4.98
C TYR A 28 -7.37 4.14 -3.76
N VAL A 29 -6.90 5.27 -3.21
CA VAL A 29 -5.91 5.29 -2.14
C VAL A 29 -6.46 6.05 -0.93
N PHE A 30 -6.34 5.43 0.24
CA PHE A 30 -6.74 5.98 1.54
C PHE A 30 -5.61 5.80 2.54
N GLY A 31 -5.39 6.77 3.41
CA GLY A 31 -4.35 6.68 4.42
C GLY A 31 -3.79 8.02 4.85
N ASP A 32 -2.51 8.01 5.15
CA ASP A 32 -1.81 9.14 5.75
C ASP A 32 -0.66 9.68 4.86
N SER A 33 0.36 10.24 5.50
CA SER A 33 1.54 10.84 4.84
C SER A 33 2.33 9.87 3.96
N LEU A 34 2.28 8.55 4.24
CA LEU A 34 2.97 7.54 3.43
C LEU A 34 2.35 7.35 2.05
N SER A 35 1.10 7.85 1.88
CA SER A 35 0.30 7.67 0.67
C SER A 35 -0.22 8.98 0.07
N ASP A 36 -0.07 10.13 0.75
CA ASP A 36 -0.52 11.43 0.25
C ASP A 36 0.30 11.89 -0.95
N SER A 37 -0.33 12.03 -2.12
CA SER A 37 0.29 12.51 -3.36
C SER A 37 0.15 14.02 -3.58
N GLY A 38 -0.23 14.79 -2.53
CA GLY A 38 -0.32 16.24 -2.55
C GLY A 38 -1.62 16.84 -2.01
N ASN A 39 -2.52 16.05 -1.41
CA ASN A 39 -3.76 16.58 -0.84
C ASN A 39 -3.48 17.60 0.27
N ALA A 40 -2.60 17.28 1.23
CA ALA A 40 -2.29 18.20 2.32
C ALA A 40 -1.71 19.52 1.78
N PHE A 41 -0.81 19.46 0.80
CA PHE A 41 -0.25 20.66 0.17
C PHE A 41 -1.32 21.54 -0.47
N LEU A 42 -2.26 20.94 -1.18
CA LEU A 42 -3.37 21.64 -1.85
C LEU A 42 -4.37 22.23 -0.85
N LEU A 43 -4.76 21.45 0.16
CA LEU A 43 -5.74 21.87 1.17
C LEU A 43 -5.23 23.00 2.05
N THR A 44 -3.94 23.04 2.32
CA THR A 44 -3.32 24.06 3.22
C THR A 44 -2.72 25.23 2.45
N GLY A 45 -2.55 25.11 1.14
CA GLY A 45 -1.86 26.08 0.32
C GLY A 45 -0.33 26.07 0.50
N GLY A 46 0.28 24.92 0.86
CA GLY A 46 1.73 24.81 0.89
C GLY A 46 2.37 23.95 1.98
N PHE A 47 1.61 23.15 2.73
CA PHE A 47 2.17 22.23 3.72
C PHE A 47 2.18 20.77 3.16
N PRO A 48 3.29 20.04 3.34
CA PRO A 48 4.58 20.47 3.90
C PRO A 48 5.34 21.39 2.93
N PRO A 49 6.11 22.37 3.48
CA PRO A 49 6.89 23.32 2.67
C PRO A 49 8.16 22.68 2.11
N ALA A 50 8.84 23.37 1.20
CA ALA A 50 10.17 22.95 0.76
C ALA A 50 11.12 22.75 1.98
N PRO A 51 11.99 21.72 1.94
CA PRO A 51 12.41 20.91 0.79
C PRO A 51 11.55 19.65 0.52
N TYR A 52 10.37 19.57 1.09
CA TYR A 52 9.39 18.53 0.75
C TYR A 52 8.81 18.78 -0.65
N ALA A 53 8.58 17.71 -1.41
CA ALA A 53 8.08 17.81 -2.78
C ALA A 53 6.54 17.75 -2.83
N GLN A 54 5.84 18.58 -2.04
CA GLN A 54 4.38 18.57 -1.88
C GLN A 54 3.82 17.26 -1.28
N ARG A 55 4.68 16.45 -0.71
CA ARG A 55 4.43 15.16 -0.06
C ARG A 55 5.30 15.09 1.19
N ALA A 56 5.04 14.16 2.08
CA ALA A 56 5.92 13.92 3.22
C ALA A 56 7.23 13.20 2.82
N SER A 57 7.81 13.60 1.68
CA SER A 57 9.02 13.02 1.10
C SER A 57 9.71 14.03 0.18
N ASN A 58 10.88 13.67 -0.36
CA ASN A 58 11.61 14.44 -1.37
C ASN A 58 11.12 14.21 -2.81
N GLY A 59 10.01 13.48 -3.01
CA GLY A 59 9.42 13.20 -4.32
C GLY A 59 8.25 12.22 -4.24
N PRO A 60 7.93 11.50 -5.31
CA PRO A 60 6.79 10.59 -5.36
C PRO A 60 6.78 9.54 -4.24
N VAL A 61 5.59 9.26 -3.71
CA VAL A 61 5.36 8.25 -2.66
C VAL A 61 5.03 6.88 -3.25
N ALA A 62 5.01 5.83 -2.42
CA ALA A 62 4.93 4.43 -2.85
C ALA A 62 3.70 4.11 -3.70
N VAL A 63 2.54 4.71 -3.40
CA VAL A 63 1.30 4.50 -4.17
C VAL A 63 1.33 5.13 -5.56
N GLU A 64 2.15 6.18 -5.76
CA GLU A 64 2.37 6.76 -7.09
C GLU A 64 3.23 5.82 -7.94
N ARG A 65 4.19 5.13 -7.32
CA ARG A 65 4.96 4.07 -7.97
C ARG A 65 4.09 2.86 -8.28
N LEU A 66 3.26 2.41 -7.34
CA LEU A 66 2.26 1.36 -7.57
C LEU A 66 1.37 1.70 -8.77
N ALA A 67 0.82 2.93 -8.82
CA ALA A 67 0.00 3.38 -9.94
C ALA A 67 0.76 3.31 -11.27
N PHE A 68 2.00 3.81 -11.30
CA PHE A 68 2.87 3.76 -12.49
C PHE A 68 3.09 2.32 -12.99
N ASP A 69 3.38 1.37 -12.09
CA ASP A 69 3.63 -0.03 -12.44
C ASP A 69 2.35 -0.74 -12.92
N LEU A 70 1.17 -0.29 -12.46
CA LEU A 70 -0.14 -0.75 -12.95
C LEU A 70 -0.56 -0.04 -14.27
N GLY A 71 0.25 0.89 -14.80
CA GLY A 71 -0.09 1.67 -15.99
C GLY A 71 -1.16 2.74 -15.76
N LEU A 72 -1.35 3.17 -14.51
CA LEU A 72 -2.37 4.13 -14.08
C LEU A 72 -1.76 5.49 -13.73
N THR A 73 -2.60 6.53 -13.78
CA THR A 73 -2.28 7.86 -13.24
C THR A 73 -3.00 8.04 -11.90
N LEU A 74 -2.26 8.45 -10.87
CA LEU A 74 -2.81 8.72 -9.55
C LEU A 74 -2.82 10.23 -9.29
N THR A 75 -4.01 10.80 -9.09
CA THR A 75 -4.21 12.24 -8.82
C THR A 75 -4.80 12.43 -7.42
N PRO A 76 -4.39 13.46 -6.66
CA PRO A 76 -5.01 13.82 -5.39
C PRO A 76 -6.52 14.07 -5.51
N ALA A 77 -7.30 13.65 -4.52
CA ALA A 77 -8.74 13.89 -4.47
C ALA A 77 -9.09 15.39 -4.45
N ALA A 78 -8.23 16.23 -3.87
CA ALA A 78 -8.34 17.68 -3.92
C ALA A 78 -8.32 18.26 -5.36
N LEU A 79 -7.88 17.49 -6.35
CA LEU A 79 -7.94 17.82 -7.78
C LEU A 79 -8.96 16.94 -8.55
N GLY A 80 -9.88 16.29 -7.83
CA GLY A 80 -10.88 15.41 -8.44
C GLY A 80 -10.34 14.01 -8.81
N GLY A 81 -9.17 13.60 -8.26
CA GLY A 81 -8.59 12.28 -8.46
C GLY A 81 -9.03 11.24 -7.43
N THR A 82 -8.31 10.12 -7.39
CA THR A 82 -8.67 8.93 -6.61
C THR A 82 -7.76 8.68 -5.40
N ASN A 83 -6.81 9.56 -5.13
CA ASN A 83 -6.00 9.49 -3.91
C ASN A 83 -6.61 10.40 -2.82
N TYR A 84 -7.19 9.79 -1.79
CA TYR A 84 -7.82 10.47 -0.65
C TYR A 84 -6.89 10.60 0.56
N ALA A 85 -5.70 9.98 0.55
CA ALA A 85 -4.76 10.01 1.65
C ALA A 85 -4.29 11.43 1.98
N VAL A 86 -4.12 11.74 3.27
CA VAL A 86 -3.74 13.08 3.75
C VAL A 86 -2.66 12.98 4.83
N VAL A 87 -1.61 13.79 4.70
CA VAL A 87 -0.55 13.91 5.71
C VAL A 87 -1.14 14.09 7.11
N GLY A 88 -0.68 13.28 8.07
CA GLY A 88 -1.08 13.37 9.46
C GLY A 88 -2.44 12.75 9.80
N ALA A 89 -3.17 12.21 8.83
CA ALA A 89 -4.47 11.58 9.07
C ALA A 89 -4.35 10.39 10.04
N THR A 90 -5.23 10.36 11.05
CA THR A 90 -5.45 9.21 11.93
C THR A 90 -6.49 8.27 11.30
N THR A 91 -6.72 7.11 11.91
CA THR A 91 -7.78 6.20 11.41
C THR A 91 -9.19 6.76 11.64
N GLY A 92 -9.39 7.50 12.73
CA GLY A 92 -10.62 8.18 13.14
C GLY A 92 -10.28 9.15 14.26
N PRO A 93 -11.26 9.74 14.97
CA PRO A 93 -11.00 10.63 16.08
C PRO A 93 -10.21 9.93 17.21
N VAL A 94 -9.03 10.46 17.56
CA VAL A 94 -8.18 9.99 18.66
C VAL A 94 -8.25 10.99 19.81
N GLN A 95 -8.53 10.50 21.02
CA GLN A 95 -8.53 11.35 22.21
C GLN A 95 -7.09 11.71 22.60
N ILE A 96 -6.84 13.01 22.87
CA ILE A 96 -5.58 13.46 23.43
C ILE A 96 -5.51 12.98 24.90
N PRO A 97 -4.50 12.16 25.27
CA PRO A 97 -4.37 11.67 26.64
C PRO A 97 -4.30 12.81 27.65
N GLY A 98 -5.06 12.68 28.77
CA GLY A 98 -5.06 13.65 29.87
C GLY A 98 -5.79 14.97 29.56
N SER A 99 -6.38 15.16 28.39
CA SER A 99 -7.18 16.37 28.11
C SER A 99 -8.46 16.42 28.96
N ALA A 100 -8.76 17.59 29.51
CA ALA A 100 -9.97 17.85 30.30
C ALA A 100 -10.56 19.22 29.95
N PRO A 101 -11.72 19.31 29.28
CA PRO A 101 -12.56 18.21 28.82
C PRO A 101 -11.88 17.34 27.75
N PRO A 102 -12.38 16.11 27.51
CA PRO A 102 -11.81 15.24 26.46
C PRO A 102 -11.74 15.95 25.11
N THR A 103 -10.57 16.00 24.51
CA THR A 103 -10.32 16.60 23.21
C THR A 103 -9.96 15.50 22.23
N PHE A 104 -10.59 15.50 21.05
CA PHE A 104 -10.38 14.53 19.98
C PHE A 104 -9.79 15.22 18.76
N VAL A 105 -8.85 14.56 18.11
CA VAL A 105 -8.26 14.99 16.85
C VAL A 105 -8.31 13.85 15.84
N ASP A 106 -8.46 14.17 14.58
CA ASP A 106 -8.55 13.23 13.46
C ASP A 106 -7.42 13.44 12.43
N ASN A 107 -6.55 14.41 12.71
CA ASN A 107 -5.30 14.64 11.99
C ASN A 107 -4.27 15.29 12.92
N ILE A 108 -3.12 14.62 13.12
CA ILE A 108 -2.07 15.09 14.04
C ILE A 108 -1.45 16.42 13.59
N ALA A 109 -1.44 16.75 12.30
CA ALA A 109 -0.87 17.99 11.80
C ALA A 109 -1.65 19.23 12.27
N THR A 110 -2.93 19.06 12.66
CA THR A 110 -3.74 20.15 13.23
C THR A 110 -3.19 20.65 14.54
N ILE A 111 -2.73 19.74 15.41
CA ILE A 111 -2.21 20.06 16.74
C ILE A 111 -0.69 20.27 16.76
N THR A 112 0.05 19.56 15.91
CA THR A 112 1.52 19.63 15.89
C THR A 112 2.03 20.82 15.08
N TYR A 113 1.37 21.14 13.95
CA TYR A 113 1.81 22.15 12.99
C TYR A 113 0.80 23.27 12.77
N GLY A 114 -0.31 23.29 13.51
CA GLY A 114 -1.36 24.30 13.38
C GLY A 114 -2.12 24.24 12.05
N GLN A 115 -2.13 23.11 11.36
CA GLN A 115 -2.75 22.93 10.04
C GLN A 115 -4.26 22.68 10.14
N ALA A 116 -5.01 23.70 10.58
CA ALA A 116 -6.46 23.60 10.80
C ALA A 116 -7.25 23.11 9.56
N ALA A 117 -6.76 23.39 8.35
CA ALA A 117 -7.37 22.95 7.10
C ALA A 117 -7.34 21.42 6.93
N LEU A 118 -6.56 20.68 7.72
CA LEU A 118 -6.49 19.22 7.70
C LEU A 118 -7.43 18.56 8.72
N ALA A 119 -8.21 19.34 9.49
CA ALA A 119 -9.26 18.78 10.33
C ALA A 119 -10.34 18.11 9.44
N GLY A 120 -10.89 16.99 9.89
CA GLY A 120 -11.86 16.22 9.12
C GLY A 120 -11.25 15.37 8.01
N THR A 121 -9.98 14.97 8.11
CA THR A 121 -9.29 14.19 7.07
C THR A 121 -8.82 12.79 7.55
N SER A 122 -9.36 12.27 8.67
CA SER A 122 -9.10 10.89 9.09
C SER A 122 -9.49 9.87 8.02
N LEU A 123 -9.00 8.64 8.12
CA LEU A 123 -9.36 7.53 7.23
C LEU A 123 -10.89 7.40 7.07
N LEU A 124 -11.64 7.46 8.18
CA LEU A 124 -13.10 7.37 8.13
C LEU A 124 -13.72 8.52 7.31
N ASN A 125 -13.19 9.74 7.44
CA ASN A 125 -13.66 10.88 6.68
C ASN A 125 -13.28 10.81 5.20
N GLN A 126 -12.09 10.28 4.88
CA GLN A 126 -11.67 10.01 3.50
C GLN A 126 -12.62 9.02 2.81
N VAL A 127 -12.98 7.93 3.50
CA VAL A 127 -13.95 6.94 3.00
C VAL A 127 -15.34 7.56 2.84
N ALA A 128 -15.79 8.39 3.80
CA ALA A 128 -17.05 9.10 3.67
C ALA A 128 -17.06 10.07 2.47
N ALA A 129 -15.94 10.76 2.23
CA ALA A 129 -15.79 11.63 1.05
C ALA A 129 -15.87 10.82 -0.25
N PHE A 130 -15.20 9.65 -0.32
CA PHE A 130 -15.29 8.73 -1.45
C PHE A 130 -16.75 8.26 -1.66
N ALA A 131 -17.43 7.77 -0.61
CA ALA A 131 -18.79 7.25 -0.68
C ALA A 131 -19.78 8.31 -1.23
N SER A 132 -19.51 9.61 -1.01
CA SER A 132 -20.31 10.70 -1.56
C SER A 132 -20.22 10.82 -3.09
N THR A 133 -19.24 10.19 -3.73
CA THR A 133 -19.10 10.20 -5.21
C THR A 133 -19.95 9.15 -5.91
N GLY A 134 -20.58 8.24 -5.16
CA GLY A 134 -21.42 7.16 -5.66
C GLY A 134 -20.72 5.79 -5.63
N PRO A 135 -21.44 4.73 -6.00
CA PRO A 135 -20.92 3.37 -5.93
C PRO A 135 -19.76 3.12 -6.91
N VAL A 136 -18.94 2.14 -6.59
CA VAL A 136 -17.80 1.71 -7.42
C VAL A 136 -18.30 1.26 -8.80
N ALA A 137 -17.85 1.92 -9.85
CA ALA A 137 -18.31 1.64 -11.22
C ALA A 137 -17.78 0.30 -11.76
N ASP A 138 -16.54 -0.07 -11.42
CA ASP A 138 -15.90 -1.34 -11.81
C ASP A 138 -15.33 -2.06 -10.59
N PRO A 139 -16.13 -2.85 -9.85
CA PRO A 139 -15.68 -3.55 -8.66
C PRO A 139 -14.51 -4.51 -8.87
N ASN A 140 -14.41 -5.12 -10.05
CA ASN A 140 -13.39 -6.13 -10.36
C ASN A 140 -12.11 -5.53 -10.96
N GLY A 141 -12.15 -4.33 -11.51
CA GLY A 141 -11.00 -3.61 -12.04
C GLY A 141 -10.51 -2.50 -11.10
N SER A 142 -11.12 -2.32 -9.93
CA SER A 142 -10.72 -1.29 -8.97
C SER A 142 -9.95 -1.88 -7.79
N LEU A 143 -8.71 -1.42 -7.59
CA LEU A 143 -7.90 -1.73 -6.43
C LEU A 143 -8.04 -0.64 -5.37
N PHE A 144 -8.34 -1.02 -4.13
CA PHE A 144 -8.45 -0.16 -2.96
C PHE A 144 -7.23 -0.34 -2.06
N PHE A 145 -6.38 0.67 -2.00
CA PHE A 145 -5.21 0.69 -1.15
C PHE A 145 -5.53 1.42 0.15
N VAL A 146 -5.32 0.77 1.31
CA VAL A 146 -5.60 1.34 2.64
C VAL A 146 -4.38 1.15 3.53
N TRP A 147 -3.71 2.25 3.90
CA TRP A 147 -2.54 2.21 4.79
C TRP A 147 -2.59 3.35 5.80
N ALA A 148 -2.91 3.01 7.06
CA ALA A 148 -3.14 3.97 8.14
C ALA A 148 -2.91 3.33 9.51
N GLY A 149 -2.77 4.14 10.55
CA GLY A 149 -2.69 3.73 11.96
C GLY A 149 -1.49 4.28 12.71
N ALA A 150 -0.39 4.64 12.02
CA ALA A 150 0.81 5.16 12.67
C ALA A 150 0.55 6.48 13.43
N ASN A 151 -0.25 7.38 12.88
CA ASN A 151 -0.54 8.67 13.48
C ASN A 151 -1.39 8.58 14.74
N ASP A 152 -2.20 7.54 14.89
CA ASP A 152 -2.95 7.25 16.12
C ASP A 152 -1.98 7.06 17.30
N PHE A 153 -0.86 6.36 17.06
CA PHE A 153 0.16 6.06 18.07
C PHE A 153 1.06 7.24 18.42
N PHE A 154 1.23 8.21 17.52
CA PHE A 154 1.93 9.46 17.81
C PHE A 154 1.10 10.38 18.73
N ILE A 155 -0.22 10.18 18.80
CA ILE A 155 -1.11 10.89 19.71
C ILE A 155 -1.26 10.10 21.02
N ASP A 156 -1.56 8.80 20.92
CA ASP A 156 -1.81 7.90 22.08
C ASP A 156 -1.14 6.53 21.83
N PRO A 157 0.08 6.29 22.38
CA PRO A 157 0.80 5.03 22.21
C PRO A 157 0.26 3.90 23.09
N SER A 158 -1.05 3.83 23.29
CA SER A 158 -1.70 2.81 24.11
C SER A 158 -2.26 1.63 23.29
N VAL A 159 -2.42 0.48 23.94
CA VAL A 159 -3.10 -0.67 23.34
C VAL A 159 -4.57 -0.38 23.01
N GLN A 160 -5.19 0.57 23.72
CA GLN A 160 -6.56 0.99 23.43
C GLN A 160 -6.62 1.78 22.11
N ALA A 161 -5.66 2.68 21.88
CA ALA A 161 -5.56 3.38 20.59
C ALA A 161 -5.35 2.39 19.44
N ALA A 162 -4.52 1.34 19.63
CA ALA A 162 -4.36 0.27 18.66
C ALA A 162 -5.68 -0.47 18.36
N ALA A 163 -6.45 -0.80 19.38
CA ALA A 163 -7.76 -1.46 19.21
C ALA A 163 -8.76 -0.55 18.48
N ASN A 164 -8.78 0.74 18.81
CA ASN A 164 -9.63 1.73 18.15
C ASN A 164 -9.22 1.90 16.66
N ALA A 165 -7.93 1.99 16.37
CA ALA A 165 -7.42 2.10 15.01
C ALA A 165 -7.81 0.89 14.15
N LEU A 166 -7.71 -0.33 14.69
CA LEU A 166 -8.15 -1.55 14.02
C LEU A 166 -9.66 -1.55 13.76
N ALA A 167 -10.46 -1.12 14.74
CA ALA A 167 -11.91 -1.00 14.58
C ALA A 167 -12.27 0.01 13.48
N ASN A 168 -11.58 1.15 13.41
CA ASN A 168 -11.75 2.18 12.39
C ASN A 168 -11.37 1.65 10.99
N ILE A 169 -10.26 0.91 10.86
CA ILE A 169 -9.85 0.27 9.61
C ILE A 169 -10.93 -0.74 9.18
N GLY A 170 -11.44 -1.56 10.09
CA GLY A 170 -12.52 -2.50 9.81
C GLY A 170 -13.78 -1.79 9.31
N THR A 171 -14.15 -0.67 9.93
CA THR A 171 -15.27 0.17 9.53
C THR A 171 -15.04 0.76 8.13
N ALA A 172 -13.84 1.28 7.86
CA ALA A 172 -13.47 1.84 6.57
C ALA A 172 -13.57 0.81 5.45
N VAL A 173 -12.95 -0.37 5.63
CA VAL A 173 -13.00 -1.46 4.64
C VAL A 173 -14.42 -1.98 4.46
N GLY A 174 -15.21 -2.11 5.54
CA GLY A 174 -16.60 -2.52 5.49
C GLY A 174 -17.48 -1.52 4.72
N ALA A 175 -17.26 -0.21 4.87
CA ALA A 175 -17.96 0.84 4.13
C ALA A 175 -17.60 0.80 2.64
N LEU A 176 -16.29 0.72 2.31
CA LEU A 176 -15.84 0.58 0.92
C LEU A 176 -16.42 -0.68 0.26
N TYR A 177 -16.47 -1.80 0.99
CA TYR A 177 -17.10 -3.03 0.51
C TYR A 177 -18.60 -2.85 0.23
N ALA A 178 -19.32 -2.16 1.11
CA ALA A 178 -20.74 -1.86 0.93
C ALA A 178 -20.97 -0.96 -0.32
N ASP A 179 -20.04 -0.06 -0.64
CA ASP A 179 -20.07 0.78 -1.84
C ASP A 179 -19.64 0.03 -3.11
N GLY A 180 -19.28 -1.24 -3.00
CA GLY A 180 -18.97 -2.11 -4.14
C GLY A 180 -17.49 -2.46 -4.31
N ALA A 181 -16.58 -1.99 -3.44
CA ALA A 181 -15.16 -2.39 -3.50
C ALA A 181 -15.00 -3.90 -3.26
N ARG A 182 -14.10 -4.51 -4.02
CA ARG A 182 -13.85 -5.96 -3.93
C ARG A 182 -12.38 -6.34 -3.81
N GLN A 183 -11.45 -5.57 -4.38
CA GLN A 183 -10.03 -5.86 -4.35
C GLN A 183 -9.32 -4.86 -3.46
N PHE A 184 -8.60 -5.35 -2.45
CA PHE A 184 -7.91 -4.53 -1.47
C PHE A 184 -6.43 -4.91 -1.37
N LEU A 185 -5.57 -3.89 -1.22
CA LEU A 185 -4.19 -4.03 -0.79
C LEU A 185 -4.00 -3.25 0.51
N ILE A 186 -3.70 -3.96 1.59
CA ILE A 186 -3.64 -3.39 2.93
C ILE A 186 -2.31 -3.75 3.59
N PRO A 187 -1.31 -2.83 3.56
CA PRO A 187 -0.05 -3.04 4.26
C PRO A 187 -0.22 -2.99 5.78
N ASN A 188 0.60 -3.77 6.48
CA ASN A 188 0.78 -3.61 7.92
C ASN A 188 1.68 -2.39 8.21
N LEU A 189 1.81 -2.00 9.48
CA LEU A 189 2.73 -0.93 9.88
C LEU A 189 4.18 -1.43 9.85
N PRO A 190 5.13 -0.62 9.36
CA PRO A 190 6.54 -0.89 9.61
C PRO A 190 6.83 -0.86 11.11
N ASP A 191 7.97 -1.39 11.52
CA ASP A 191 8.44 -1.23 12.89
C ASP A 191 8.77 0.24 13.15
N LEU A 192 7.90 0.92 13.88
CA LEU A 192 8.05 2.35 14.17
C LEU A 192 9.29 2.65 15.03
N ALA A 193 9.78 1.67 15.78
CA ALA A 193 11.03 1.79 16.54
C ALA A 193 12.26 1.87 15.66
N LEU A 194 12.21 1.38 14.41
CA LEU A 194 13.31 1.43 13.46
C LEU A 194 13.37 2.75 12.66
N THR A 195 12.37 3.61 12.76
CA THR A 195 12.44 4.95 12.16
C THR A 195 13.50 5.79 12.86
N PRO A 196 14.10 6.79 12.21
CA PRO A 196 15.08 7.68 12.88
C PRO A 196 14.52 8.33 14.14
N GLY A 197 13.24 8.69 14.16
CA GLY A 197 12.56 9.23 15.35
C GLY A 197 12.42 8.18 16.45
N GLY A 198 12.02 6.96 16.09
CA GLY A 198 11.94 5.82 17.02
C GLY A 198 13.30 5.49 17.65
N GLN A 199 14.36 5.45 16.84
CA GLN A 199 15.73 5.21 17.31
C GLN A 199 16.27 6.32 18.23
N GLY A 200 15.72 7.53 18.14
CA GLY A 200 16.03 8.64 19.03
C GLY A 200 15.41 8.55 20.43
N LEU A 201 14.50 7.61 20.66
CA LEU A 201 13.83 7.40 21.95
C LEU A 201 14.72 6.62 22.93
N SER A 202 14.35 6.61 24.22
CA SER A 202 15.01 5.74 25.20
C SER A 202 14.82 4.26 24.87
N PRO A 203 15.72 3.35 25.31
CA PRO A 203 15.58 1.92 25.05
C PRO A 203 14.24 1.31 25.47
N ALA A 204 13.65 1.79 26.57
CA ALA A 204 12.35 1.32 27.04
C ALA A 204 11.22 1.77 26.10
N GLU A 205 11.26 3.00 25.61
CA GLU A 205 10.27 3.52 24.65
C GLU A 205 10.41 2.83 23.30
N GLN A 206 11.63 2.55 22.82
CA GLN A 206 11.88 1.78 21.60
C GLN A 206 11.25 0.38 21.69
N ILE A 207 11.46 -0.33 22.83
CA ILE A 207 10.82 -1.63 23.08
C ILE A 207 9.30 -1.49 23.08
N GLY A 208 8.74 -0.48 23.72
CA GLY A 208 7.32 -0.21 23.74
C GLY A 208 6.74 0.02 22.35
N LEU A 209 7.41 0.83 21.55
CA LEU A 209 6.98 1.15 20.16
C LEU A 209 7.07 -0.05 19.23
N HIS A 210 8.13 -0.87 19.36
CA HIS A 210 8.25 -2.14 18.67
C HIS A 210 7.11 -3.10 19.02
N GLN A 211 6.82 -3.29 20.30
CA GLN A 211 5.73 -4.18 20.75
C GLN A 211 4.35 -3.67 20.30
N LEU A 212 4.15 -2.35 20.28
CA LEU A 212 2.92 -1.74 19.78
C LEU A 212 2.74 -2.03 18.29
N SER A 213 3.80 -1.88 17.47
CA SER A 213 3.77 -2.20 16.05
C SER A 213 3.46 -3.68 15.81
N LEU A 214 4.10 -4.59 16.56
CA LEU A 214 3.82 -6.04 16.50
C LEU A 214 2.38 -6.38 16.88
N GLY A 215 1.90 -5.81 17.99
CA GLY A 215 0.55 -6.07 18.49
C GLY A 215 -0.52 -5.57 17.52
N PHE A 216 -0.34 -4.36 16.97
CA PHE A 216 -1.23 -3.83 15.94
C PHE A 216 -1.23 -4.71 14.69
N ASN A 217 -0.07 -5.12 14.20
CA ASN A 217 0.05 -5.93 12.98
C ASN A 217 -0.59 -7.32 13.15
N ALA A 218 -0.46 -7.93 14.35
CA ALA A 218 -1.16 -9.17 14.67
C ALA A 218 -2.69 -8.97 14.70
N GLY A 219 -3.16 -7.86 15.29
CA GLY A 219 -4.57 -7.48 15.28
C GLY A 219 -5.09 -7.22 13.86
N LEU A 220 -4.30 -6.53 13.02
CA LEU A 220 -4.64 -6.28 11.61
C LEU A 220 -4.78 -7.60 10.83
N ALA A 221 -3.84 -8.53 11.00
CA ALA A 221 -3.91 -9.83 10.34
C ALA A 221 -5.20 -10.59 10.70
N ASN A 222 -5.60 -10.58 11.98
CA ASN A 222 -6.86 -11.17 12.44
C ASN A 222 -8.08 -10.46 11.83
N LEU A 223 -8.08 -9.12 11.78
CA LEU A 223 -9.14 -8.32 11.16
C LEU A 223 -9.28 -8.67 9.67
N LEU A 224 -8.18 -8.68 8.91
CA LEU A 224 -8.18 -9.00 7.49
C LEU A 224 -8.67 -10.44 7.24
N GLY A 225 -8.25 -11.39 8.09
CA GLY A 225 -8.74 -12.77 8.05
C GLY A 225 -10.26 -12.88 8.25
N GLY A 226 -10.83 -12.05 9.13
CA GLY A 226 -12.28 -11.94 9.32
C GLY A 226 -12.98 -11.32 8.12
N LEU A 227 -12.48 -10.20 7.62
CA LEU A 227 -13.04 -9.49 6.46
C LEU A 227 -12.99 -10.33 5.18
N SER A 228 -11.95 -11.16 5.01
CA SER A 228 -11.81 -12.06 3.84
C SER A 228 -12.91 -13.14 3.75
N GLN A 229 -13.77 -13.28 4.77
CA GLN A 229 -14.93 -14.15 4.72
C GLN A 229 -16.14 -13.50 4.03
N LEU A 230 -16.08 -12.20 3.72
CA LEU A 230 -17.15 -11.51 3.02
C LEU A 230 -17.24 -11.99 1.56
N PRO A 231 -18.46 -12.20 1.01
CA PRO A 231 -18.63 -12.73 -0.33
C PRO A 231 -17.97 -11.88 -1.42
N GLY A 232 -17.08 -12.49 -2.19
CA GLY A 232 -16.44 -11.84 -3.35
C GLY A 232 -15.41 -10.79 -3.03
N ILE A 233 -15.03 -10.62 -1.75
CA ILE A 233 -13.90 -9.76 -1.39
C ILE A 233 -12.58 -10.50 -1.63
N ASP A 234 -11.57 -9.76 -2.09
CA ASP A 234 -10.18 -10.20 -2.21
C ASP A 234 -9.30 -9.19 -1.48
N ILE A 235 -8.60 -9.65 -0.43
CA ILE A 235 -7.73 -8.81 0.39
C ILE A 235 -6.31 -9.35 0.35
N THR A 236 -5.42 -8.59 -0.26
CA THR A 236 -3.99 -8.80 -0.18
C THR A 236 -3.43 -8.01 1.00
N GLY A 237 -2.99 -8.71 2.05
CA GLY A 237 -2.18 -8.12 3.11
C GLY A 237 -0.72 -8.00 2.65
N PHE A 238 -0.04 -6.89 2.99
CA PHE A 238 1.37 -6.71 2.64
C PHE A 238 2.22 -6.53 3.90
N ASP A 239 3.35 -7.24 3.98
CA ASP A 239 4.27 -7.17 5.13
C ASP A 239 5.30 -6.04 4.99
N ALA A 240 4.85 -4.79 5.24
CA ALA A 240 5.74 -3.63 5.30
C ALA A 240 6.69 -3.69 6.51
N PHE A 241 6.27 -4.33 7.63
CA PHE A 241 7.11 -4.55 8.80
C PHE A 241 8.36 -5.37 8.44
N GLY A 242 8.16 -6.52 7.81
CA GLY A 242 9.25 -7.41 7.41
C GLY A 242 10.16 -6.78 6.36
N LEU A 243 9.59 -6.10 5.36
CA LEU A 243 10.37 -5.43 4.31
C LEU A 243 11.27 -4.32 4.90
N VAL A 244 10.71 -3.38 5.66
CA VAL A 244 11.48 -2.25 6.24
C VAL A 244 12.53 -2.78 7.23
N SER A 245 12.19 -3.75 8.07
CA SER A 245 13.14 -4.41 8.97
C SER A 245 14.31 -5.04 8.23
N SER A 246 14.05 -5.70 7.09
CA SER A 246 15.08 -6.29 6.24
C SER A 246 16.01 -5.24 5.63
N VAL A 247 15.45 -4.10 5.19
CA VAL A 247 16.22 -2.97 4.65
C VAL A 247 17.11 -2.37 5.73
N VAL A 248 16.58 -2.14 6.93
CA VAL A 248 17.36 -1.58 8.05
C VAL A 248 18.49 -2.54 8.47
N ALA A 249 18.22 -3.84 8.48
CA ALA A 249 19.22 -4.86 8.84
C ALA A 249 20.34 -5.02 7.80
N ASN A 250 20.05 -4.82 6.52
CA ASN A 250 21.01 -4.97 5.43
C ASN A 250 20.80 -3.95 4.31
N PRO A 251 21.04 -2.65 4.57
CA PRO A 251 20.69 -1.57 3.63
C PRO A 251 21.39 -1.72 2.26
N GLY A 252 22.62 -2.19 2.23
CA GLY A 252 23.39 -2.37 1.00
C GLY A 252 22.76 -3.35 0.02
N ALA A 253 22.04 -4.37 0.49
CA ALA A 253 21.32 -5.31 -0.36
C ALA A 253 20.14 -4.66 -1.12
N PHE A 254 19.67 -3.51 -0.64
CA PHE A 254 18.56 -2.74 -1.20
C PHE A 254 19.00 -1.43 -1.85
N GLY A 255 20.31 -1.20 -1.98
CA GLY A 255 20.86 -0.01 -2.62
C GLY A 255 21.02 1.22 -1.72
N PHE A 256 20.84 1.08 -0.39
CA PHE A 256 21.01 2.16 0.57
C PHE A 256 22.37 2.08 1.27
N THR A 257 22.94 3.24 1.60
CA THR A 257 24.11 3.35 2.48
C THR A 257 23.72 3.78 3.89
N ASN A 258 22.52 4.33 4.05
CA ASN A 258 21.97 4.75 5.34
C ASN A 258 20.48 4.39 5.45
N ALA A 259 20.14 3.54 6.41
CA ALA A 259 18.76 3.13 6.71
C ALA A 259 18.39 3.37 8.18
N SER A 260 19.20 4.13 8.94
CA SER A 260 18.95 4.45 10.34
C SER A 260 18.81 5.94 10.61
N GLY A 261 19.47 6.79 9.82
CA GLY A 261 19.39 8.25 9.98
C GLY A 261 18.54 8.92 8.91
N PRO A 262 18.04 10.14 9.18
CA PRO A 262 17.28 10.91 8.20
C PRO A 262 18.23 11.64 7.24
N CYS A 263 17.80 11.80 5.97
CA CYS A 263 18.50 12.66 5.00
C CYS A 263 18.21 14.15 5.25
N LEU A 264 16.98 14.48 5.63
CA LEU A 264 16.59 15.83 6.08
C LEU A 264 16.69 15.90 7.60
N THR A 265 17.71 16.59 8.10
CA THR A 265 17.90 16.84 9.53
C THR A 265 17.28 18.18 9.91
N GLY A 266 16.32 18.18 10.85
CA GLY A 266 15.60 19.36 11.27
C GLY A 266 14.25 19.00 11.89
N ILE A 267 13.23 19.84 11.64
CA ILE A 267 11.87 19.57 12.13
C ILE A 267 11.08 18.88 11.04
N THR A 268 10.60 17.67 11.34
CA THR A 268 9.74 16.86 10.45
C THR A 268 8.58 17.68 9.91
N LEU A 269 8.32 17.58 8.63
CA LEU A 269 7.28 18.32 7.88
C LEU A 269 7.42 19.85 7.89
N VAL A 270 8.49 20.40 8.46
CA VAL A 270 8.79 21.86 8.47
C VAL A 270 9.99 22.18 7.59
N GLY A 271 11.11 21.45 7.77
CA GLY A 271 12.32 21.64 6.98
C GLY A 271 13.59 21.49 7.79
N GLY A 272 14.71 21.71 7.12
CA GLY A 272 16.03 21.56 7.71
C GLY A 272 17.13 21.47 6.66
N THR A 273 18.23 20.79 7.01
CA THR A 273 19.37 20.58 6.12
C THR A 273 19.27 19.22 5.42
N VAL A 274 19.35 19.24 4.10
CA VAL A 274 19.27 18.04 3.26
C VAL A 274 20.67 17.42 3.12
N CYS A 275 20.75 16.10 3.20
CA CYS A 275 21.97 15.33 2.92
C CYS A 275 22.42 15.49 1.46
N GLN A 276 23.67 15.10 1.16
CA GLN A 276 24.24 15.28 -0.18
C GLN A 276 23.63 14.35 -1.23
N ASP A 277 23.26 13.11 -0.84
CA ASP A 277 22.67 12.09 -1.73
C ASP A 277 21.42 11.46 -1.09
N PRO A 278 20.24 12.04 -1.33
CA PRO A 278 18.99 11.51 -0.80
C PRO A 278 18.64 10.08 -1.25
N ASN A 279 19.10 9.67 -2.43
CA ASN A 279 18.79 8.33 -2.97
C ASN A 279 19.53 7.21 -2.23
N SER A 280 20.58 7.54 -1.49
CA SER A 280 21.32 6.58 -0.66
C SER A 280 20.75 6.39 0.75
N TYR A 281 19.70 7.14 1.11
CA TYR A 281 19.02 7.07 2.41
C TYR A 281 17.66 6.40 2.29
N LEU A 282 17.32 5.53 3.27
CA LEU A 282 15.96 4.97 3.37
C LEU A 282 14.96 6.04 3.82
N PHE A 283 15.33 6.84 4.84
CA PHE A 283 14.45 7.83 5.45
C PHE A 283 14.77 9.25 4.99
N TRP A 284 13.70 9.99 4.63
CA TRP A 284 13.78 11.41 4.29
C TRP A 284 13.94 12.26 5.57
N ASP A 285 13.03 12.09 6.52
CA ASP A 285 13.03 12.78 7.82
C ASP A 285 13.00 11.77 8.98
N SER A 286 12.51 12.17 10.15
CA SER A 286 12.46 11.29 11.32
C SER A 286 11.54 10.09 11.19
N VAL A 287 10.62 10.07 10.20
CA VAL A 287 9.57 9.05 10.09
C VAL A 287 9.37 8.58 8.63
N HIS A 288 9.42 9.53 7.67
CA HIS A 288 9.00 9.27 6.29
C HIS A 288 10.14 8.72 5.43
N PRO A 289 9.87 7.78 4.53
CA PRO A 289 10.86 7.31 3.55
C PRO A 289 11.27 8.42 2.56
N THR A 290 12.47 8.31 2.00
CA THR A 290 12.85 9.04 0.78
C THR A 290 12.04 8.53 -0.41
N THR A 291 12.11 9.26 -1.54
CA THR A 291 11.56 8.74 -2.81
C THR A 291 12.17 7.39 -3.19
N ALA A 292 13.46 7.14 -2.92
CA ALA A 292 14.07 5.83 -3.15
C ALA A 292 13.47 4.75 -2.24
N GLY A 293 13.21 5.06 -0.95
CA GLY A 293 12.49 4.17 -0.04
C GLY A 293 11.05 3.90 -0.49
N HIS A 294 10.35 4.93 -0.92
CA HIS A 294 9.00 4.80 -1.49
C HIS A 294 8.99 4.00 -2.81
N GLN A 295 10.02 4.13 -3.65
CA GLN A 295 10.14 3.33 -4.87
C GLN A 295 10.29 1.84 -4.55
N LEU A 296 11.10 1.49 -3.55
CA LEU A 296 11.23 0.11 -3.08
C LEU A 296 9.88 -0.45 -2.61
N LEU A 297 9.17 0.29 -1.75
CA LEU A 297 7.85 -0.10 -1.25
C LEU A 297 6.83 -0.24 -2.39
N GLY A 298 6.76 0.73 -3.30
CA GLY A 298 5.83 0.73 -4.42
C GLY A 298 6.05 -0.43 -5.39
N ASN A 299 7.32 -0.76 -5.70
CA ASN A 299 7.65 -1.95 -6.50
C ASN A 299 7.19 -3.24 -5.80
N ALA A 300 7.37 -3.33 -4.47
CA ALA A 300 6.94 -4.49 -3.70
C ALA A 300 5.39 -4.58 -3.61
N PHE A 301 4.70 -3.46 -3.50
CA PHE A 301 3.23 -3.40 -3.58
C PHE A 301 2.74 -3.90 -4.94
N ALA A 302 3.32 -3.42 -6.04
CA ALA A 302 2.94 -3.86 -7.38
C ALA A 302 3.16 -5.36 -7.57
N ALA A 303 4.29 -5.90 -7.08
CA ALA A 303 4.57 -7.33 -7.13
C ALA A 303 3.61 -8.19 -6.28
N SER A 304 2.92 -7.60 -5.29
CA SER A 304 1.93 -8.30 -4.45
C SER A 304 0.52 -8.32 -5.04
N VAL A 305 0.23 -7.45 -6.02
CA VAL A 305 -1.06 -7.44 -6.72
C VAL A 305 -1.10 -8.63 -7.69
N PRO A 306 -2.13 -9.52 -7.60
CA PRO A 306 -2.22 -10.66 -8.50
C PRO A 306 -2.30 -10.23 -9.97
N GLU A 307 -1.40 -10.77 -10.81
CA GLU A 307 -1.48 -10.54 -12.25
C GLU A 307 -2.73 -11.21 -12.85
N PRO A 308 -3.39 -10.59 -13.83
CA PRO A 308 -4.48 -11.24 -14.54
C PRO A 308 -4.03 -12.59 -15.10
N ALA A 309 -4.82 -13.66 -14.86
CA ALA A 309 -4.53 -15.01 -15.38
C ALA A 309 -4.40 -15.07 -16.91
N THR A 310 -4.82 -14.02 -17.62
CA THR A 310 -4.59 -13.82 -19.06
C THR A 310 -3.12 -13.84 -19.44
N LEU A 311 -2.22 -13.27 -18.65
CA LEU A 311 -0.77 -13.32 -18.92
C LEU A 311 -0.21 -14.73 -18.73
N THR A 312 -0.65 -15.43 -17.70
CA THR A 312 -0.28 -16.83 -17.44
C THR A 312 -0.79 -17.75 -18.57
N LEU A 313 -2.04 -17.55 -19.02
CA LEU A 313 -2.63 -18.30 -20.12
C LEU A 313 -1.96 -17.98 -21.47
N LEU A 314 -1.58 -16.74 -21.71
CA LEU A 314 -0.83 -16.33 -22.91
C LEU A 314 0.57 -16.96 -22.90
N GLY A 315 1.26 -16.96 -21.78
CA GLY A 315 2.56 -17.63 -21.60
C GLY A 315 2.49 -19.13 -21.84
N LEU A 316 1.48 -19.82 -21.27
CA LEU A 316 1.19 -21.23 -21.50
C LEU A 316 0.82 -21.51 -22.97
N GLY A 317 0.00 -20.65 -23.58
CA GLY A 317 -0.41 -20.77 -25.00
C GLY A 317 0.81 -20.64 -25.93
N MET A 318 1.70 -19.70 -25.69
CA MET A 318 2.96 -19.56 -26.44
C MET A 318 3.88 -20.77 -26.23
N ALA A 319 4.06 -21.24 -24.99
CA ALA A 319 4.90 -22.41 -24.69
C ALA A 319 4.40 -23.69 -25.38
N LEU A 320 3.09 -23.90 -25.42
CA LEU A 320 2.44 -25.02 -26.13
C LEU A 320 2.54 -24.86 -27.66
N GLY A 321 2.41 -23.63 -28.16
CA GLY A 321 2.55 -23.31 -29.59
C GLY A 321 3.99 -23.54 -30.12
N PHE A 322 5.00 -23.26 -29.31
CA PHE A 322 6.40 -23.56 -29.63
C PHE A 322 6.71 -25.06 -29.62
N ARG A 323 6.08 -25.85 -28.72
CA ARG A 323 6.22 -27.31 -28.71
C ARG A 323 5.61 -27.96 -29.94
N SER A 324 4.45 -27.51 -30.40
CA SER A 324 3.76 -28.07 -31.56
C SER A 324 4.54 -27.86 -32.86
N ARG A 325 5.26 -26.74 -33.02
CA ARG A 325 6.10 -26.46 -34.21
C ARG A 325 7.37 -27.31 -34.29
N ARG A 326 7.87 -27.87 -33.18
CA ARG A 326 9.04 -28.77 -33.18
C ARG A 326 8.74 -30.20 -33.63
N VAL A 327 7.50 -30.64 -33.60
CA VAL A 327 7.10 -32.00 -33.96
C VAL A 327 6.84 -32.20 -35.48
N SER A 328 6.80 -31.11 -36.27
CA SER A 328 6.40 -31.16 -37.70
C SER A 328 7.59 -31.01 -38.65
N ARG A 329 8.76 -31.62 -38.38
CA ARG A 329 9.80 -31.75 -39.43
C ARG A 329 9.65 -33.10 -40.12
N PRO A 330 9.30 -33.15 -41.45
CA PRO A 330 9.30 -34.39 -42.19
C PRO A 330 10.75 -34.83 -42.42
N SER A 331 11.04 -36.12 -42.17
CA SER A 331 12.27 -36.74 -42.56
C SER A 331 12.34 -36.80 -44.08
N GLN A 332 13.26 -36.04 -44.67
CA GLN A 332 13.61 -36.24 -46.10
C GLN A 332 14.34 -37.58 -46.24
N GLY A 333 13.65 -38.54 -46.91
CA GLY A 333 14.21 -39.81 -47.27
C GLY A 333 15.35 -39.64 -48.26
N LEU A 334 16.55 -40.18 -47.96
CA LEU A 334 17.62 -40.39 -48.92
C LEU A 334 17.15 -41.43 -49.93
N GLN A 335 16.94 -41.01 -51.21
CA GLN A 335 16.90 -41.94 -52.33
C GLN A 335 18.35 -42.22 -52.75
N ALA A 336 18.81 -43.47 -52.52
CA ALA A 336 20.02 -44.01 -53.11
C ALA A 336 19.73 -44.28 -54.60
N ARG A 337 20.60 -43.71 -55.48
CA ARG A 337 20.67 -44.15 -56.86
C ARG A 337 21.75 -45.21 -56.98
N SER A 338 21.35 -46.33 -57.52
CA SER A 338 22.22 -47.37 -58.13
C SER A 338 22.74 -46.92 -59.48
#